data_062b75d0f99b5f56814498bddfb4d135
#
_entry.id   062b75d0f99b5f56814498bddfb4d135
#
_cell.length_a   1.000
_cell.length_b   1.000
_cell.length_c   1.000
_cell.angle_alpha   90.00
_cell.angle_beta   90.00
_cell.angle_gamma   90.00
#
_symmetry.space_group_name_H-M   'P 1'
#
loop_
_entity.id
_entity.type
_entity.pdbx_description
1 polymer ?
#
loop_
_entity_poly.entity_id
_entity_poly.type
_entity_poly.pdbx_seq_one_letter_code
_entity_poly.pdbx_strand_id
1 'polypeptide(L)'
;MANCSCPEPFRLLLTCEHAVNTVPPEYAPLFAGHEEILESHRGYDLYALEIADRLARLCRVPLLAAAVTRLLVDCNRSPAGRNLFSSYSRPLAAPEKKRLLAARHTPHQTAVADGVSRIIASGRTALHLAVHTFTPVLHGKVRTADLGLLYDPARTTEKHLCARWLAELKKTEPALRLRRNYPYLGKSDSLPTVLRRRFSEERYLGIELEINQGYAGRADLALLAELIAITLGRALAPGQK
;
A
#
# COMPACT_ATOMS: atom_id res chain seq x y z
N MET A 1 14.62 -12.93 17.16
CA MET A 1 14.26 -12.22 15.91
C MET A 1 12.92 -12.78 15.43
N ALA A 2 11.90 -11.93 15.34
CA ALA A 2 10.59 -12.34 14.87
C ALA A 2 10.69 -12.75 13.41
N ASN A 3 10.40 -14.00 13.11
CA ASN A 3 10.45 -14.52 11.75
C ASN A 3 9.02 -14.45 11.18
N CYS A 4 8.77 -13.50 10.27
CA CYS A 4 7.52 -13.45 9.52
C CYS A 4 7.55 -14.57 8.48
N SER A 5 7.09 -15.76 8.87
CA SER A 5 6.86 -16.83 7.90
C SER A 5 5.43 -16.72 7.37
N CYS A 6 5.29 -16.54 6.07
CA CYS A 6 3.99 -16.65 5.41
C CYS A 6 3.72 -18.14 5.22
N PRO A 7 2.76 -18.75 5.98
CA PRO A 7 2.52 -20.19 5.89
C PRO A 7 1.87 -20.54 4.55
N GLU A 8 2.03 -21.79 4.16
CA GLU A 8 1.33 -22.35 3.00
C GLU A 8 -0.20 -22.12 3.13
N PRO A 9 -0.90 -21.79 2.04
CA PRO A 9 -0.40 -21.69 0.65
C PRO A 9 0.03 -20.25 0.24
N PHE A 10 0.20 -19.34 1.19
CA PHE A 10 0.40 -17.92 0.89
C PHE A 10 1.87 -17.58 0.59
N ARG A 11 2.05 -16.58 -0.28
CA ARG A 11 3.32 -15.89 -0.50
C ARG A 11 3.10 -14.39 -0.53
N LEU A 12 3.81 -13.67 0.34
CA LEU A 12 3.71 -12.22 0.47
C LEU A 12 4.44 -11.49 -0.65
N LEU A 13 3.81 -10.46 -1.20
CA LEU A 13 4.38 -9.43 -2.06
C LEU A 13 4.10 -8.07 -1.42
N LEU A 14 5.15 -7.27 -1.21
CA LEU A 14 5.03 -5.94 -0.63
C LEU A 14 5.16 -4.86 -1.69
N THR A 15 4.32 -3.83 -1.59
CA THR A 15 4.42 -2.62 -2.41
C THR A 15 4.32 -1.36 -1.57
N CYS A 16 4.82 -0.25 -2.12
CA CYS A 16 4.62 1.10 -1.59
C CYS A 16 4.50 2.07 -2.77
N GLU A 17 3.29 2.42 -3.16
CA GLU A 17 3.02 3.24 -4.34
C GLU A 17 3.25 4.74 -4.11
N HIS A 18 3.22 5.15 -2.85
CA HIS A 18 3.44 6.55 -2.45
C HIS A 18 4.73 6.71 -1.63
N ALA A 19 5.78 6.01 -2.07
CA ALA A 19 7.03 5.84 -1.33
C ALA A 19 7.85 7.12 -1.19
N VAL A 20 7.86 7.96 -2.22
CA VAL A 20 8.78 9.11 -2.34
C VAL A 20 8.08 10.35 -2.90
N ASN A 21 8.68 11.50 -2.64
CA ASN A 21 8.29 12.81 -3.21
C ASN A 21 9.15 13.23 -4.41
N THR A 22 9.98 12.34 -4.95
CA THR A 22 10.93 12.61 -6.02
C THR A 22 10.24 13.07 -7.30
N VAL A 23 10.75 14.14 -7.88
CA VAL A 23 10.36 14.65 -9.19
C VAL A 23 11.58 14.53 -10.13
N PRO A 24 11.47 13.85 -11.29
CA PRO A 24 12.53 13.84 -12.29
C PRO A 24 12.81 15.26 -12.78
N PRO A 25 14.08 15.62 -13.13
CA PRO A 25 14.47 16.98 -13.48
C PRO A 25 13.61 17.60 -14.59
N GLU A 26 13.22 16.82 -15.58
CA GLU A 26 12.39 17.26 -16.71
C GLU A 26 10.98 17.73 -16.31
N TYR A 27 10.50 17.33 -15.14
CA TYR A 27 9.19 17.71 -14.58
C TYR A 27 9.30 18.68 -13.41
N ALA A 28 10.51 19.06 -12.97
CA ALA A 28 10.70 20.00 -11.87
C ALA A 28 9.97 21.34 -12.08
N PRO A 29 9.91 21.90 -13.31
CA PRO A 29 9.18 23.15 -13.55
C PRO A 29 7.69 23.11 -13.21
N LEU A 30 7.06 21.93 -13.16
CA LEU A 30 5.63 21.78 -12.76
C LEU A 30 5.39 22.14 -11.29
N PHE A 31 6.41 22.11 -10.47
CA PHE A 31 6.37 22.33 -9.02
C PHE A 31 7.08 23.59 -8.59
N ALA A 32 7.60 24.40 -9.52
CA ALA A 32 8.28 25.65 -9.22
C ALA A 32 7.37 26.59 -8.40
N GLY A 33 7.84 27.05 -7.24
CA GLY A 33 7.06 27.86 -6.29
C GLY A 33 6.02 27.06 -5.48
N HIS A 34 6.04 25.72 -5.57
CA HIS A 34 5.16 24.81 -4.83
C HIS A 34 5.92 23.61 -4.24
N GLU A 35 7.24 23.78 -3.98
CA GLU A 35 8.10 22.70 -3.51
C GLU A 35 7.62 22.11 -2.17
N GLU A 36 7.04 22.93 -1.30
CA GLU A 36 6.49 22.52 -0.02
C GLU A 36 5.38 21.47 -0.12
N ILE A 37 4.65 21.44 -1.26
CA ILE A 37 3.60 20.44 -1.47
C ILE A 37 4.19 19.04 -1.61
N LEU A 38 5.40 18.91 -2.15
CA LEU A 38 6.11 17.66 -2.30
C LEU A 38 6.49 17.06 -0.95
N GLU A 39 6.81 17.91 0.03
CA GLU A 39 7.16 17.50 1.39
C GLU A 39 5.93 17.19 2.27
N SER A 40 4.74 17.49 1.76
CA SER A 40 3.49 17.23 2.48
C SER A 40 2.95 15.82 2.21
N HIS A 41 1.93 15.43 3.00
CA HIS A 41 1.14 14.20 2.77
C HIS A 41 0.49 14.11 1.38
N ARG A 42 0.52 15.17 0.59
CA ARG A 42 0.05 15.17 -0.79
C ARG A 42 1.10 14.63 -1.75
N GLY A 43 2.39 14.88 -1.47
CA GLY A 43 3.52 14.43 -2.28
C GLY A 43 3.79 12.93 -2.13
N TYR A 44 3.75 12.44 -0.91
CA TYR A 44 4.04 11.04 -0.56
C TYR A 44 3.41 10.66 0.79
N ASP A 45 3.46 9.39 1.12
CA ASP A 45 2.97 8.87 2.40
C ASP A 45 4.14 8.81 3.39
N LEU A 46 4.25 9.80 4.28
CA LEU A 46 5.31 9.92 5.28
C LEU A 46 5.41 8.63 6.12
N TYR A 47 6.63 8.09 6.33
CA TYR A 47 6.94 6.82 7.01
C TYR A 47 6.58 5.54 6.23
N ALA A 48 5.78 5.59 5.16
CA ALA A 48 5.32 4.38 4.47
C ALA A 48 6.47 3.55 3.91
N LEU A 49 7.44 4.18 3.23
CA LEU A 49 8.60 3.49 2.67
C LEU A 49 9.47 2.86 3.76
N GLU A 50 9.71 3.54 4.86
CA GLU A 50 10.51 3.02 5.96
C GLU A 50 9.85 1.78 6.59
N ILE A 51 8.55 1.83 6.84
CA ILE A 51 7.79 0.69 7.38
C ILE A 51 7.79 -0.47 6.40
N ALA A 52 7.55 -0.19 5.10
CA ALA A 52 7.55 -1.21 4.04
C ALA A 52 8.92 -1.89 3.90
N ASP A 53 10.02 -1.15 3.97
CA ASP A 53 11.39 -1.68 3.90
C ASP A 53 11.71 -2.56 5.11
N ARG A 54 11.33 -2.14 6.33
CA ARG A 54 11.47 -2.95 7.53
C ARG A 54 10.67 -4.26 7.43
N LEU A 55 9.42 -4.19 6.96
CA LEU A 55 8.58 -5.38 6.70
C LEU A 55 9.23 -6.31 5.67
N ALA A 56 9.76 -5.77 4.57
CA ALA A 56 10.43 -6.55 3.53
C ALA A 56 11.62 -7.34 4.09
N ARG A 57 12.44 -6.71 4.94
CA ARG A 57 13.57 -7.36 5.61
C ARG A 57 13.11 -8.44 6.61
N LEU A 58 12.13 -8.13 7.46
CA LEU A 58 11.59 -9.07 8.45
C LEU A 58 10.96 -10.29 7.80
N CYS A 59 10.19 -10.09 6.73
CA CYS A 59 9.50 -11.16 6.02
C CYS A 59 10.36 -11.80 4.91
N ARG A 60 11.56 -11.27 4.62
CA ARG A 60 12.48 -11.73 3.58
C ARG A 60 11.81 -11.82 2.20
N VAL A 61 11.09 -10.77 1.84
CA VAL A 61 10.39 -10.64 0.56
C VAL A 61 10.82 -9.36 -0.15
N PRO A 62 10.74 -9.31 -1.50
CA PRO A 62 11.02 -8.09 -2.23
C PRO A 62 9.98 -7.00 -1.92
N LEU A 63 10.44 -5.75 -1.92
CA LEU A 63 9.59 -4.55 -1.91
C LEU A 63 9.61 -3.93 -3.31
N LEU A 64 8.45 -3.66 -3.87
CA LEU A 64 8.27 -2.88 -5.09
C LEU A 64 7.74 -1.49 -4.71
N ALA A 65 8.63 -0.50 -4.72
CA ALA A 65 8.28 0.88 -4.38
C ALA A 65 8.25 1.77 -5.64
N ALA A 66 7.28 2.69 -5.71
CA ALA A 66 7.27 3.70 -6.76
C ALA A 66 8.42 4.70 -6.57
N ALA A 67 8.99 5.17 -7.66
CA ALA A 67 10.21 6.00 -7.68
C ALA A 67 9.92 7.49 -7.92
N VAL A 68 8.65 7.90 -7.99
CA VAL A 68 8.24 9.30 -8.22
C VAL A 68 7.06 9.68 -7.34
N THR A 69 6.93 10.99 -7.11
CA THR A 69 5.80 11.54 -6.35
C THR A 69 4.46 11.19 -7.01
N ARG A 70 3.46 10.85 -6.19
CA ARG A 70 2.08 10.66 -6.64
C ARG A 70 1.47 11.91 -7.27
N LEU A 71 2.04 13.09 -7.00
CA LEU A 71 1.59 14.33 -7.63
C LEU A 71 1.97 14.42 -9.10
N LEU A 72 3.00 13.69 -9.54
CA LEU A 72 3.37 13.60 -10.94
C LEU A 72 2.52 12.56 -11.67
N VAL A 73 2.50 11.33 -11.16
CA VAL A 73 1.63 10.24 -11.60
C VAL A 73 1.38 9.27 -10.44
N ASP A 74 0.13 8.98 -10.15
CA ASP A 74 -0.23 8.12 -9.02
C ASP A 74 -0.17 6.64 -9.43
N CYS A 75 0.90 5.94 -9.01
CA CYS A 75 1.12 4.52 -9.30
C CYS A 75 0.06 3.61 -8.63
N ASN A 76 -0.69 4.12 -7.65
CA ASN A 76 -1.82 3.42 -7.03
C ASN A 76 -3.16 3.65 -7.75
N ARG A 77 -3.18 4.20 -8.96
CA ARG A 77 -4.41 4.42 -9.73
C ARG A 77 -4.42 3.59 -11.00
N SER A 78 -5.61 3.21 -11.46
CA SER A 78 -5.76 2.61 -12.78
C SER A 78 -5.35 3.58 -13.89
N PRO A 79 -4.93 3.10 -15.07
CA PRO A 79 -4.57 3.98 -16.21
C PRO A 79 -5.69 4.91 -16.65
N ALA A 80 -6.95 4.57 -16.37
CA ALA A 80 -8.14 5.39 -16.64
C ALA A 80 -8.64 6.13 -15.39
N GLY A 81 -7.91 6.08 -14.29
CA GLY A 81 -8.29 6.68 -13.01
C GLY A 81 -8.39 8.20 -13.09
N ARG A 82 -9.49 8.74 -12.55
CA ARG A 82 -9.74 10.19 -12.55
C ARG A 82 -8.60 10.99 -11.90
N ASN A 83 -7.96 10.43 -10.88
CA ASN A 83 -6.89 11.06 -10.10
C ASN A 83 -5.50 10.51 -10.43
N LEU A 84 -5.32 9.92 -11.61
CA LEU A 84 -4.02 9.42 -12.09
C LEU A 84 -2.98 10.54 -12.20
N PHE A 85 -3.43 11.71 -12.64
CA PHE A 85 -2.63 12.94 -12.73
C PHE A 85 -3.18 13.98 -11.75
N SER A 86 -2.30 14.59 -10.97
CA SER A 86 -2.67 15.67 -10.05
C SER A 86 -2.99 16.98 -10.80
N SER A 87 -3.40 18.02 -10.07
CA SER A 87 -3.56 19.37 -10.65
C SER A 87 -2.28 19.93 -11.27
N TYR A 88 -1.10 19.49 -10.82
CA TYR A 88 0.20 19.91 -11.34
C TYR A 88 0.55 19.24 -12.68
N SER A 89 0.27 17.94 -12.80
CA SER A 89 0.60 17.16 -14.01
C SER A 89 -0.54 17.00 -15.01
N ARG A 90 -1.77 17.30 -14.59
CA ARG A 90 -2.96 17.26 -15.48
C ARG A 90 -2.87 18.20 -16.70
N PRO A 91 -2.24 19.40 -16.61
CA PRO A 91 -2.06 20.27 -17.77
C PRO A 91 -1.07 19.76 -18.82
N LEU A 92 -0.25 18.73 -18.53
CA LEU A 92 0.69 18.17 -19.51
C LEU A 92 -0.03 17.76 -20.79
N ALA A 93 0.63 17.97 -21.95
CA ALA A 93 0.16 17.53 -23.24
C ALA A 93 0.03 15.99 -23.31
N ALA A 94 -0.86 15.49 -24.16
CA ALA A 94 -1.10 14.05 -24.27
C ALA A 94 0.15 13.21 -24.56
N PRO A 95 1.09 13.64 -25.43
CA PRO A 95 2.35 12.91 -25.65
C PRO A 95 3.22 12.83 -24.41
N GLU A 96 3.27 13.91 -23.59
CA GLU A 96 4.03 13.94 -22.33
C GLU A 96 3.42 12.96 -21.32
N LYS A 97 2.09 12.99 -21.14
CA LYS A 97 1.39 12.03 -20.27
C LYS A 97 1.67 10.59 -20.70
N LYS A 98 1.66 10.30 -21.99
CA LYS A 98 1.97 8.96 -22.52
C LYS A 98 3.41 8.55 -22.18
N ARG A 99 4.39 9.45 -22.34
CA ARG A 99 5.79 9.20 -21.95
C ARG A 99 5.90 8.94 -20.44
N LEU A 100 5.26 9.75 -19.61
CA LEU A 100 5.28 9.62 -18.16
C LEU A 100 4.67 8.29 -17.70
N LEU A 101 3.54 7.88 -18.29
CA LEU A 101 2.95 6.58 -18.01
C LEU A 101 3.90 5.44 -18.40
N ALA A 102 4.46 5.47 -19.59
CA ALA A 102 5.38 4.45 -20.09
C ALA A 102 6.67 4.36 -19.25
N ALA A 103 7.16 5.49 -18.73
CA ALA A 103 8.41 5.54 -17.97
C ALA A 103 8.26 5.22 -16.47
N ARG A 104 7.11 5.48 -15.86
CA ARG A 104 6.96 5.45 -14.39
C ARG A 104 5.80 4.58 -13.90
N HIS A 105 4.60 4.81 -14.42
CA HIS A 105 3.39 4.13 -13.96
C HIS A 105 3.31 2.68 -14.45
N THR A 106 3.37 2.48 -15.78
CA THR A 106 3.24 1.15 -16.39
C THR A 106 4.31 0.17 -15.91
N PRO A 107 5.61 0.54 -15.82
CA PRO A 107 6.63 -0.38 -15.31
C PRO A 107 6.36 -0.82 -13.87
N HIS A 108 5.91 0.09 -13.00
CA HIS A 108 5.57 -0.27 -11.62
C HIS A 108 4.41 -1.27 -11.58
N GLN A 109 3.30 -0.96 -12.24
CA GLN A 109 2.13 -1.85 -12.25
C GLN A 109 2.43 -3.21 -12.91
N THR A 110 3.23 -3.22 -13.97
CA THR A 110 3.67 -4.46 -14.62
C THR A 110 4.54 -5.28 -13.67
N ALA A 111 5.51 -4.69 -13.00
CA ALA A 111 6.37 -5.39 -12.06
C ALA A 111 5.57 -6.06 -10.92
N VAL A 112 4.55 -5.36 -10.39
CA VAL A 112 3.66 -5.92 -9.37
C VAL A 112 2.81 -7.06 -9.94
N ALA A 113 2.19 -6.86 -11.11
CA ALA A 113 1.36 -7.88 -11.76
C ALA A 113 2.17 -9.15 -12.11
N ASP A 114 3.41 -8.99 -12.56
CA ASP A 114 4.33 -10.09 -12.85
C ASP A 114 4.78 -10.80 -11.57
N GLY A 115 5.00 -10.04 -10.48
CA GLY A 115 5.25 -10.61 -9.15
C GLY A 115 4.12 -11.51 -8.69
N VAL A 116 2.87 -11.04 -8.79
CA VAL A 116 1.67 -11.82 -8.50
C VAL A 116 1.58 -13.05 -9.40
N SER A 117 1.79 -12.88 -10.72
CA SER A 117 1.73 -13.98 -11.69
C SER A 117 2.75 -15.07 -11.39
N ARG A 118 4.00 -14.72 -11.03
CA ARG A 118 5.05 -15.68 -10.63
C ARG A 118 4.66 -16.46 -9.38
N ILE A 119 4.09 -15.80 -8.38
CA ILE A 119 3.62 -16.48 -7.16
C ILE A 119 2.52 -17.48 -7.52
N ILE A 120 1.54 -17.09 -8.33
CA ILE A 120 0.44 -17.96 -8.76
C ILE A 120 0.97 -19.13 -9.57
N ALA A 121 1.90 -18.91 -10.50
CA ALA A 121 2.53 -19.96 -11.31
C ALA A 121 3.31 -20.99 -10.46
N SER A 122 3.81 -20.59 -9.29
CA SER A 122 4.44 -21.52 -8.34
C SER A 122 3.46 -22.36 -7.51
N GLY A 123 2.16 -22.30 -7.82
CA GLY A 123 1.12 -23.04 -7.08
C GLY A 123 0.62 -22.33 -5.83
N ARG A 124 1.12 -21.12 -5.52
CA ARG A 124 0.80 -20.37 -4.28
C ARG A 124 -0.32 -19.36 -4.48
N THR A 125 -0.88 -18.90 -3.39
CA THR A 125 -1.79 -17.74 -3.36
C THR A 125 -0.98 -16.48 -3.05
N ALA A 126 -1.09 -15.48 -3.92
CA ALA A 126 -0.41 -14.21 -3.73
C ALA A 126 -1.16 -13.35 -2.69
N LEU A 127 -0.48 -13.01 -1.59
CA LEU A 127 -0.92 -11.98 -0.67
C LEU A 127 -0.16 -10.69 -1.00
N HIS A 128 -0.81 -9.77 -1.65
CA HIS A 128 -0.28 -8.45 -1.95
C HIS A 128 -0.65 -7.50 -0.83
N LEU A 129 0.35 -6.96 -0.13
CA LEU A 129 0.19 -5.96 0.91
C LEU A 129 0.80 -4.64 0.44
N ALA A 130 -0.04 -3.67 0.12
CA ALA A 130 0.34 -2.31 -0.20
C ALA A 130 0.43 -1.48 1.08
N VAL A 131 1.60 -0.88 1.34
CA VAL A 131 1.85 -0.13 2.58
C VAL A 131 1.67 1.35 2.34
N HIS A 132 0.72 1.93 3.07
CA HIS A 132 0.34 3.33 3.01
C HIS A 132 0.30 3.96 4.39
N THR A 133 0.36 5.29 4.43
CA THR A 133 0.04 6.07 5.63
C THR A 133 -0.94 7.18 5.29
N PHE A 134 -1.70 7.61 6.28
CA PHE A 134 -2.66 8.70 6.12
C PHE A 134 -2.49 9.81 7.16
N THR A 135 -2.76 11.05 6.76
CA THR A 135 -2.69 12.22 7.65
C THR A 135 -3.71 12.12 8.79
N PRO A 136 -3.33 12.46 10.04
CA PRO A 136 -4.22 12.41 11.21
C PRO A 136 -5.37 13.41 11.13
N VAL A 137 -5.23 14.47 10.36
CA VAL A 137 -6.28 15.47 10.12
C VAL A 137 -6.40 15.72 8.63
N LEU A 138 -7.62 15.68 8.10
CA LEU A 138 -7.90 16.01 6.70
C LEU A 138 -9.14 16.92 6.63
N HIS A 139 -9.00 18.08 6.00
CA HIS A 139 -10.06 19.09 5.90
C HIS A 139 -10.73 19.40 7.25
N GLY A 140 -9.93 19.59 8.30
CA GLY A 140 -10.38 19.86 9.66
C GLY A 140 -10.98 18.66 10.41
N LYS A 141 -11.13 17.49 9.76
CA LYS A 141 -11.67 16.27 10.40
C LYS A 141 -10.53 15.41 10.95
N VAL A 142 -10.60 15.14 12.26
CA VAL A 142 -9.67 14.24 12.95
C VAL A 142 -9.95 12.79 12.56
N ARG A 143 -8.89 12.07 12.16
CA ARG A 143 -8.91 10.65 11.84
C ARG A 143 -8.37 9.86 13.03
N THR A 144 -9.25 9.19 13.74
CA THR A 144 -8.95 8.60 15.06
C THR A 144 -8.34 7.20 15.01
N ALA A 145 -8.41 6.47 13.88
CA ALA A 145 -7.78 5.15 13.79
C ALA A 145 -6.26 5.27 13.79
N ASP A 146 -5.58 4.30 14.41
CA ASP A 146 -4.12 4.14 14.34
C ASP A 146 -3.74 3.29 13.12
N LEU A 147 -4.48 2.20 12.87
CA LEU A 147 -4.32 1.33 11.71
C LEU A 147 -5.65 1.04 11.03
N GLY A 148 -5.63 0.94 9.71
CA GLY A 148 -6.72 0.50 8.87
C GLY A 148 -6.30 -0.61 7.92
N LEU A 149 -7.19 -1.55 7.64
CA LEU A 149 -7.04 -2.53 6.57
C LEU A 149 -8.11 -2.29 5.52
N LEU A 150 -7.66 -1.97 4.29
CA LEU A 150 -8.55 -1.78 3.15
C LEU A 150 -8.56 -3.06 2.31
N TYR A 151 -9.75 -3.53 2.00
CA TYR A 151 -9.98 -4.74 1.21
C TYR A 151 -11.33 -4.64 0.50
N ASP A 152 -11.57 -5.50 -0.48
CA ASP A 152 -12.89 -5.59 -1.11
C ASP A 152 -13.83 -6.46 -0.25
N PRO A 153 -14.89 -5.89 0.35
CA PRO A 153 -15.84 -6.66 1.17
C PRO A 153 -16.57 -7.78 0.41
N ALA A 154 -16.64 -7.71 -0.93
CA ALA A 154 -17.22 -8.74 -1.76
C ALA A 154 -16.31 -9.97 -1.89
N ARG A 155 -15.01 -9.84 -1.62
CA ARG A 155 -14.05 -10.94 -1.62
C ARG A 155 -13.97 -11.58 -0.24
N THR A 156 -14.59 -12.74 -0.10
CA THR A 156 -14.73 -13.45 1.17
C THR A 156 -13.40 -13.78 1.83
N THR A 157 -12.41 -14.16 1.04
CA THR A 157 -11.06 -14.52 1.53
C THR A 157 -10.33 -13.30 2.11
N GLU A 158 -10.37 -12.15 1.43
CA GLU A 158 -9.79 -10.89 1.95
C GLU A 158 -10.49 -10.46 3.24
N LYS A 159 -11.83 -10.50 3.27
CA LYS A 159 -12.65 -10.15 4.43
C LYS A 159 -12.30 -11.01 5.66
N HIS A 160 -12.16 -12.33 5.49
CA HIS A 160 -11.82 -13.25 6.57
C HIS A 160 -10.40 -13.03 7.06
N LEU A 161 -9.42 -12.87 6.16
CA LEU A 161 -8.03 -12.59 6.55
C LEU A 161 -7.94 -11.28 7.32
N CYS A 162 -8.54 -10.19 6.83
CA CYS A 162 -8.53 -8.90 7.52
C CYS A 162 -9.22 -8.97 8.89
N ALA A 163 -10.30 -9.75 9.03
CA ALA A 163 -10.96 -9.94 10.33
C ALA A 163 -10.04 -10.63 11.33
N ARG A 164 -9.38 -11.72 10.93
CA ARG A 164 -8.41 -12.44 11.77
C ARG A 164 -7.20 -11.55 12.11
N TRP A 165 -6.66 -10.83 11.14
CA TRP A 165 -5.51 -9.98 11.36
C TRP A 165 -5.80 -8.84 12.33
N LEU A 166 -6.95 -8.18 12.22
CA LEU A 166 -7.37 -7.17 13.20
C LEU A 166 -7.57 -7.76 14.60
N ALA A 167 -8.05 -9.00 14.71
CA ALA A 167 -8.16 -9.69 16.00
C ALA A 167 -6.78 -9.97 16.62
N GLU A 168 -5.81 -10.44 15.83
CA GLU A 168 -4.43 -10.66 16.30
C GLU A 168 -3.74 -9.34 16.69
N LEU A 169 -3.91 -8.27 15.91
CA LEU A 169 -3.43 -6.93 16.25
C LEU A 169 -4.01 -6.46 17.57
N LYS A 170 -5.34 -6.59 17.75
CA LYS A 170 -6.02 -6.16 19.00
C LYS A 170 -5.63 -6.99 20.21
N LYS A 171 -5.37 -8.29 20.02
CA LYS A 171 -4.89 -9.19 21.07
C LYS A 171 -3.46 -8.84 21.50
N THR A 172 -2.59 -8.50 20.54
CA THR A 172 -1.17 -8.23 20.81
C THR A 172 -0.95 -6.81 21.36
N GLU A 173 -1.70 -5.83 20.83
CA GLU A 173 -1.65 -4.42 21.25
C GLU A 173 -3.08 -3.90 21.49
N PRO A 174 -3.64 -4.09 22.69
CA PRO A 174 -5.03 -3.72 23.02
C PRO A 174 -5.32 -2.22 22.92
N ALA A 175 -4.30 -1.37 22.99
CA ALA A 175 -4.47 0.08 22.89
C ALA A 175 -4.77 0.57 21.45
N LEU A 176 -4.44 -0.22 20.41
CA LEU A 176 -4.62 0.17 19.03
C LEU A 176 -6.08 0.41 18.66
N ARG A 177 -6.32 1.53 17.99
CA ARG A 177 -7.60 1.91 17.38
C ARG A 177 -7.62 1.40 15.95
N LEU A 178 -8.18 0.22 15.75
CA LEU A 178 -8.21 -0.50 14.48
C LEU A 178 -9.51 -0.27 13.73
N ARG A 179 -9.45 -0.15 12.39
CA ARG A 179 -10.62 0.02 11.52
C ARG A 179 -10.54 -0.84 10.27
N ARG A 180 -11.70 -1.20 9.73
CA ARG A 180 -11.86 -1.85 8.41
C ARG A 180 -12.28 -0.80 7.40
N ASN A 181 -11.67 -0.82 6.20
CA ASN A 181 -12.01 0.11 5.12
C ASN A 181 -12.05 1.57 5.60
N TYR A 182 -10.95 1.99 6.25
CA TYR A 182 -10.75 3.31 6.79
C TYR A 182 -9.27 3.71 6.66
N PRO A 183 -8.92 4.93 6.27
CA PRO A 183 -9.83 6.06 6.00
C PRO A 183 -10.45 6.03 4.60
N TYR A 184 -10.12 5.05 3.79
CA TYR A 184 -10.63 4.88 2.44
C TYR A 184 -11.34 3.53 2.28
N LEU A 185 -11.96 3.30 1.11
CA LEU A 185 -12.62 2.04 0.81
C LEU A 185 -11.72 1.18 -0.08
N GLY A 186 -11.45 -0.06 0.32
CA GLY A 186 -10.57 -0.96 -0.43
C GLY A 186 -11.10 -1.40 -1.80
N LYS A 187 -12.37 -1.09 -2.13
CA LYS A 187 -12.96 -1.25 -3.47
C LYS A 187 -12.78 -0.02 -4.37
N SER A 188 -12.20 1.08 -3.86
CA SER A 188 -11.91 2.28 -4.65
C SER A 188 -10.86 1.99 -5.73
N ASP A 189 -10.68 2.92 -6.67
CA ASP A 189 -9.64 2.81 -7.70
C ASP A 189 -8.26 2.82 -7.05
N SER A 190 -7.60 1.65 -7.08
CA SER A 190 -6.26 1.41 -6.54
C SER A 190 -5.59 0.26 -7.30
N LEU A 191 -4.28 0.08 -7.14
CA LEU A 191 -3.55 -1.03 -7.74
C LEU A 191 -4.11 -2.41 -7.32
N PRO A 192 -4.42 -2.68 -6.02
CA PRO A 192 -5.13 -3.90 -5.66
C PRO A 192 -6.45 -4.10 -6.40
N THR A 193 -7.21 -3.03 -6.63
CA THR A 193 -8.48 -3.11 -7.38
C THR A 193 -8.26 -3.44 -8.86
N VAL A 194 -7.20 -2.93 -9.47
CA VAL A 194 -6.81 -3.30 -10.84
C VAL A 194 -6.46 -4.79 -10.92
N LEU A 195 -5.68 -5.28 -9.95
CA LEU A 195 -5.25 -6.69 -9.90
C LEU A 195 -6.39 -7.66 -9.58
N ARG A 196 -7.37 -7.27 -8.76
CA ARG A 196 -8.58 -8.07 -8.49
C ARG A 196 -9.41 -8.35 -9.74
N ARG A 197 -9.36 -7.47 -10.76
CA ARG A 197 -10.02 -7.72 -12.06
C ARG A 197 -9.29 -8.76 -12.90
N ARG A 198 -8.00 -8.99 -12.64
CA ARG A 198 -7.13 -9.89 -13.38
C ARG A 198 -7.00 -11.26 -12.73
N PHE A 199 -7.07 -11.33 -11.40
CA PHE A 199 -6.83 -12.54 -10.62
C PHE A 199 -8.03 -12.89 -9.74
N SER A 200 -8.36 -14.19 -9.66
CA SER A 200 -9.46 -14.68 -8.83
C SER A 200 -9.15 -14.55 -7.33
N GLU A 201 -10.19 -14.60 -6.48
CA GLU A 201 -10.03 -14.43 -5.03
C GLU A 201 -9.33 -15.60 -4.33
N GLU A 202 -9.29 -16.78 -4.98
CA GLU A 202 -8.57 -17.95 -4.45
C GLU A 202 -7.06 -17.83 -4.66
N ARG A 203 -6.64 -17.03 -5.65
CA ARG A 203 -5.23 -16.93 -6.07
C ARG A 203 -4.57 -15.60 -5.71
N TYR A 204 -5.37 -14.57 -5.44
CA TYR A 204 -4.88 -13.22 -5.15
C TYR A 204 -5.71 -12.54 -4.07
N LEU A 205 -5.03 -12.10 -3.02
CA LEU A 205 -5.56 -11.24 -1.98
C LEU A 205 -4.83 -9.91 -2.04
N GLY A 206 -5.57 -8.80 -2.21
CA GLY A 206 -5.03 -7.44 -2.21
C GLY A 206 -5.48 -6.69 -0.96
N ILE A 207 -4.55 -6.31 -0.11
CA ILE A 207 -4.84 -5.54 1.11
C ILE A 207 -3.97 -4.29 1.11
N GLU A 208 -4.57 -3.13 1.40
CA GLU A 208 -3.85 -1.90 1.68
C GLU A 208 -3.80 -1.72 3.20
N LEU A 209 -2.58 -1.65 3.74
CA LEU A 209 -2.34 -1.32 5.14
C LEU A 209 -2.20 0.19 5.26
N GLU A 210 -3.09 0.80 5.99
CA GLU A 210 -3.14 2.24 6.23
C GLU A 210 -2.72 2.57 7.66
N ILE A 211 -1.66 3.33 7.85
CA ILE A 211 -1.13 3.70 9.15
C ILE A 211 -1.28 5.20 9.36
N ASN A 212 -1.83 5.60 10.51
CA ASN A 212 -1.97 7.00 10.85
C ASN A 212 -0.60 7.64 11.07
N GLN A 213 -0.26 8.68 10.32
CA GLN A 213 1.02 9.40 10.44
C GLN A 213 1.25 9.97 11.84
N GLY A 214 0.19 10.41 12.52
CA GLY A 214 0.28 10.86 13.91
C GLY A 214 0.58 9.73 14.90
N TYR A 215 0.22 8.49 14.58
CA TYR A 215 0.63 7.30 15.35
C TYR A 215 2.06 6.90 14.97
N ALA A 216 2.35 6.74 13.67
CA ALA A 216 3.67 6.36 13.19
C ALA A 216 4.78 7.31 13.67
N GLY A 217 4.54 8.62 13.68
CA GLY A 217 5.52 9.62 14.15
C GLY A 217 5.83 9.57 15.65
N ARG A 218 5.06 8.81 16.46
CA ARG A 218 5.32 8.59 17.88
C ARG A 218 5.74 7.17 18.20
N ALA A 219 5.55 6.24 17.27
CA ALA A 219 5.88 4.85 17.44
C ALA A 219 7.37 4.59 17.12
N ASP A 220 7.95 3.57 17.76
CA ASP A 220 9.14 2.96 17.21
C ASP A 220 8.76 2.18 15.95
N LEU A 221 9.23 2.64 14.79
CA LEU A 221 8.88 2.04 13.50
C LEU A 221 9.41 0.61 13.34
N ALA A 222 10.47 0.23 14.07
CA ALA A 222 10.96 -1.13 14.06
C ALA A 222 9.98 -2.05 14.82
N LEU A 223 9.56 -1.65 16.01
CA LEU A 223 8.56 -2.39 16.80
C LEU A 223 7.20 -2.44 16.09
N LEU A 224 6.81 -1.36 15.44
CA LEU A 224 5.58 -1.34 14.64
C LEU A 224 5.65 -2.34 13.47
N ALA A 225 6.76 -2.38 12.73
CA ALA A 225 6.94 -3.34 11.65
C ALA A 225 6.96 -4.79 12.17
N GLU A 226 7.60 -5.03 13.32
CA GLU A 226 7.57 -6.36 13.99
C GLU A 226 6.16 -6.76 14.40
N LEU A 227 5.39 -5.87 15.02
CA LEU A 227 3.99 -6.09 15.38
C LEU A 227 3.15 -6.48 14.17
N ILE A 228 3.27 -5.73 13.07
CA ILE A 228 2.57 -5.99 11.80
C ILE A 228 2.97 -7.36 11.24
N ALA A 229 4.26 -7.67 11.18
CA ALA A 229 4.78 -8.92 10.63
C ALA A 229 4.33 -10.15 11.46
N ILE A 230 4.46 -10.09 12.78
CA ILE A 230 4.06 -11.17 13.68
C ILE A 230 2.56 -11.43 13.61
N THR A 231 1.76 -10.39 13.69
CA THR A 231 0.30 -10.52 13.71
C THR A 231 -0.25 -10.97 12.35
N LEU A 232 0.36 -10.53 11.23
CA LEU A 232 0.04 -11.05 9.90
C LEU A 232 0.36 -12.55 9.81
N GLY A 233 1.53 -13.00 10.26
CA GLY A 233 1.91 -14.41 10.27
C GLY A 233 0.92 -15.26 11.07
N ARG A 234 0.48 -14.80 12.24
CA ARG A 234 -0.54 -15.47 13.07
C ARG A 234 -1.91 -15.51 12.38
N ALA A 235 -2.31 -14.42 11.74
CA ALA A 235 -3.58 -14.34 11.01
C ALA A 235 -3.61 -15.27 9.79
N LEU A 236 -2.47 -15.57 9.19
CA LEU A 236 -2.33 -16.49 8.05
C LEU A 236 -2.26 -17.95 8.50
N ALA A 237 -1.84 -18.24 9.73
CA ALA A 237 -1.76 -19.60 10.25
C ALA A 237 -3.15 -20.28 10.21
N PRO A 238 -3.20 -21.60 9.90
CA PRO A 238 -4.46 -22.35 10.03
C PRO A 238 -5.01 -22.18 11.44
N GLY A 239 -6.30 -21.86 11.56
CA GLY A 239 -6.94 -21.77 12.87
C GLY A 239 -6.75 -23.10 13.62
N GLN A 240 -6.26 -23.05 14.86
CA GLN A 240 -6.41 -24.20 15.76
C GLN A 240 -7.92 -24.45 15.89
N LYS A 241 -8.34 -25.65 15.48
CA LYS A 241 -9.73 -26.14 15.66
C LYS A 241 -10.02 -26.33 17.15
#